data_567d799ce1ac79b85e359954d9aabffd
#
_entry.id   567d799ce1ac79b85e359954d9aabffd
#
_cell.length_a   1.000
_cell.length_b   1.000
_cell.length_c   1.000
_cell.angle_alpha   90.00
_cell.angle_beta   90.00
_cell.angle_gamma   90.00
#
_symmetry.space_group_name_H-M   'P 1'
#
loop_
_entity.id
_entity.type
_entity.pdbx_description
1 polymer ?
#
loop_
_entity_poly.entity_id
_entity_poly.type
_entity_poly.pdbx_seq_one_letter_code
_entity_poly.pdbx_strand_id
1 'polypeptide(L)'
;MDQRHAEPDLPEGLDTKKLDPMIRQDLRVLSKENAEATGQHILMAMDLVDDEPTLALAHARAVKNRAGRVGIARELNGVVAYHAGEWKEALAELRAARRISGGPGLLVLMADCERGLGRPEKAIELGRSPEAKELDEEARIELAIVVAGARLDLGQKESALVTLERMQPSLDGASLSSARLSYAYADALIANGRTEEARQWFEHVVSVDIDETTDAAERLAELN
;
A
#
# COMPACT_ATOMS: atom_id res chain seq x y z
N MET A 1 -26.39 -17.41 17.98
CA MET A 1 -26.72 -17.53 16.56
C MET A 1 -25.62 -16.84 15.79
N ASP A 2 -24.67 -17.64 15.25
CA ASP A 2 -23.62 -17.12 14.39
C ASP A 2 -24.25 -16.51 13.15
N GLN A 3 -24.22 -15.20 13.03
CA GLN A 3 -24.32 -14.54 11.75
C GLN A 3 -23.03 -14.88 10.98
N ARG A 4 -23.00 -16.04 10.33
CA ARG A 4 -22.12 -16.24 9.21
C ARG A 4 -22.47 -15.13 8.23
N HIS A 5 -21.63 -14.11 8.12
CA HIS A 5 -21.75 -13.15 7.04
C HIS A 5 -21.81 -13.98 5.76
N ALA A 6 -22.92 -13.86 5.02
CA ALA A 6 -23.07 -14.55 3.76
C ALA A 6 -21.87 -14.16 2.89
N GLU A 7 -21.12 -15.17 2.44
CA GLU A 7 -20.01 -14.91 1.51
C GLU A 7 -20.59 -14.35 0.23
N PRO A 8 -19.88 -13.45 -0.47
CA PRO A 8 -20.32 -12.97 -1.76
C PRO A 8 -20.43 -14.12 -2.77
N ASP A 9 -21.36 -14.00 -3.69
CA ASP A 9 -21.53 -14.99 -4.76
C ASP A 9 -20.28 -15.06 -5.66
N LEU A 10 -19.98 -16.26 -6.13
CA LEU A 10 -18.87 -16.51 -7.05
C LEU A 10 -19.43 -16.74 -8.46
N PRO A 11 -18.94 -16.04 -9.48
CA PRO A 11 -19.32 -16.31 -10.85
C PRO A 11 -18.85 -17.70 -11.30
N GLU A 12 -19.58 -18.31 -12.22
CA GLU A 12 -19.19 -19.59 -12.81
C GLU A 12 -17.91 -19.45 -13.65
N GLY A 13 -17.08 -20.49 -13.67
CA GLY A 13 -15.94 -20.58 -14.57
C GLY A 13 -14.65 -19.93 -14.04
N LEU A 14 -14.57 -19.53 -12.76
CA LEU A 14 -13.33 -19.08 -12.16
C LEU A 14 -12.32 -20.23 -12.10
N ASP A 15 -11.17 -20.03 -12.76
CA ASP A 15 -10.07 -21.00 -12.79
C ASP A 15 -8.95 -20.59 -11.84
N THR A 16 -8.85 -21.26 -10.70
CA THR A 16 -7.82 -21.01 -9.67
C THR A 16 -6.40 -21.32 -10.13
N LYS A 17 -6.22 -21.96 -11.31
CA LYS A 17 -4.89 -22.12 -11.93
C LYS A 17 -4.26 -20.80 -12.36
N LYS A 18 -5.05 -19.73 -12.51
CA LYS A 18 -4.57 -18.38 -12.80
C LYS A 18 -3.87 -17.71 -11.61
N LEU A 19 -4.10 -18.21 -10.38
CA LEU A 19 -3.39 -17.72 -9.20
C LEU A 19 -1.89 -18.02 -9.30
N ASP A 20 -1.10 -17.14 -8.70
CA ASP A 20 0.33 -17.35 -8.54
C ASP A 20 0.61 -18.75 -7.94
N PRO A 21 1.61 -19.47 -8.44
CA PRO A 21 1.99 -20.79 -7.92
C PRO A 21 2.27 -20.79 -6.41
N MET A 22 2.84 -19.71 -5.85
CA MET A 22 3.10 -19.61 -4.40
C MET A 22 1.80 -19.53 -3.60
N ILE A 23 0.83 -18.71 -4.06
CA ILE A 23 -0.49 -18.64 -3.42
C ILE A 23 -1.15 -20.02 -3.43
N ARG A 24 -1.12 -20.72 -4.56
CA ARG A 24 -1.68 -22.09 -4.66
C ARG A 24 -0.97 -23.08 -3.75
N GLN A 25 0.34 -22.91 -3.54
CA GLN A 25 1.11 -23.72 -2.61
C GLN A 25 0.68 -23.47 -1.17
N ASP A 26 0.50 -22.24 -0.77
CA ASP A 26 0.06 -21.87 0.58
C ASP A 26 -1.33 -22.42 0.90
N LEU A 27 -2.22 -22.47 -0.09
CA LEU A 27 -3.56 -23.03 0.07
C LEU A 27 -3.60 -24.55 0.21
N ARG A 28 -2.51 -25.29 -0.06
CA ARG A 28 -2.48 -26.77 0.05
C ARG A 28 -2.70 -27.31 1.47
N VAL A 29 -2.56 -26.48 2.48
CA VAL A 29 -2.85 -26.86 3.87
C VAL A 29 -4.36 -27.00 4.15
N LEU A 30 -5.21 -26.52 3.22
CA LEU A 30 -6.65 -26.61 3.27
C LEU A 30 -7.14 -27.91 2.60
N SER A 31 -8.37 -28.32 2.90
CA SER A 31 -9.03 -29.35 2.07
C SER A 31 -9.17 -28.86 0.63
N LYS A 32 -9.20 -29.78 -0.34
CA LYS A 32 -9.29 -29.46 -1.78
C LYS A 32 -10.45 -28.51 -2.09
N GLU A 33 -11.63 -28.80 -1.55
CA GLU A 33 -12.83 -27.99 -1.74
C GLU A 33 -12.66 -26.58 -1.15
N ASN A 34 -12.11 -26.48 0.09
CA ASN A 34 -11.90 -25.20 0.72
C ASN A 34 -10.77 -24.40 0.02
N ALA A 35 -9.72 -25.05 -0.45
CA ALA A 35 -8.66 -24.41 -1.23
C ALA A 35 -9.22 -23.82 -2.54
N GLU A 36 -10.07 -24.56 -3.24
CA GLU A 36 -10.70 -24.09 -4.49
C GLU A 36 -11.59 -22.86 -4.23
N ALA A 37 -12.53 -22.93 -3.28
CA ALA A 37 -13.40 -21.80 -2.95
C ALA A 37 -12.60 -20.58 -2.44
N THR A 38 -11.57 -20.81 -1.61
CA THR A 38 -10.68 -19.73 -1.15
C THR A 38 -9.95 -19.09 -2.32
N GLY A 39 -9.42 -19.90 -3.25
CA GLY A 39 -8.75 -19.41 -4.46
C GLY A 39 -9.66 -18.58 -5.36
N GLN A 40 -10.91 -18.98 -5.53
CA GLN A 40 -11.89 -18.20 -6.29
C GLN A 40 -12.18 -16.84 -5.64
N HIS A 41 -12.34 -16.78 -4.32
CA HIS A 41 -12.50 -15.51 -3.62
C HIS A 41 -11.23 -14.63 -3.70
N ILE A 42 -10.02 -15.22 -3.72
CA ILE A 42 -8.77 -14.46 -3.94
C ILE A 42 -8.81 -13.80 -5.33
N LEU A 43 -9.15 -14.54 -6.38
CA LEU A 43 -9.25 -13.99 -7.73
C LEU A 43 -10.24 -12.82 -7.79
N MET A 44 -11.42 -12.98 -7.21
CA MET A 44 -12.42 -11.92 -7.17
C MET A 44 -11.95 -10.69 -6.40
N ALA A 45 -11.28 -10.88 -5.25
CA ALA A 45 -10.75 -9.78 -4.47
C ALA A 45 -9.67 -9.00 -5.23
N MET A 46 -8.81 -9.69 -5.99
CA MET A 46 -7.77 -9.06 -6.81
C MET A 46 -8.33 -8.34 -8.04
N ASP A 47 -9.36 -8.89 -8.66
CA ASP A 47 -9.99 -8.33 -9.86
C ASP A 47 -10.81 -7.07 -9.57
N LEU A 48 -11.41 -7.00 -8.38
CA LEU A 48 -12.34 -5.93 -7.99
C LEU A 48 -11.69 -4.82 -7.16
N VAL A 49 -10.43 -4.94 -6.75
CA VAL A 49 -9.84 -4.06 -5.73
C VAL A 49 -9.81 -2.59 -6.14
N ASP A 50 -9.63 -2.30 -7.42
CA ASP A 50 -9.54 -0.93 -7.93
C ASP A 50 -10.91 -0.36 -8.26
N ASP A 51 -11.80 -1.16 -8.86
CA ASP A 51 -13.10 -0.69 -9.35
C ASP A 51 -14.22 -0.78 -8.29
N GLU A 52 -14.23 -1.86 -7.49
CA GLU A 52 -15.27 -2.15 -6.50
C GLU A 52 -14.67 -2.53 -5.14
N PRO A 53 -13.90 -1.65 -4.46
CA PRO A 53 -13.12 -2.00 -3.27
C PRO A 53 -13.96 -2.55 -2.11
N THR A 54 -15.23 -2.14 -1.99
CA THR A 54 -16.15 -2.67 -0.98
C THR A 54 -16.52 -4.13 -1.23
N LEU A 55 -16.78 -4.50 -2.48
CA LEU A 55 -17.07 -5.88 -2.87
C LEU A 55 -15.79 -6.73 -2.80
N ALA A 56 -14.66 -6.20 -3.25
CA ALA A 56 -13.37 -6.83 -3.11
C ALA A 56 -13.07 -7.19 -1.64
N LEU A 57 -13.37 -6.27 -0.71
CA LEU A 57 -13.19 -6.50 0.72
C LEU A 57 -14.13 -7.59 1.27
N ALA A 58 -15.34 -7.70 0.76
CA ALA A 58 -16.23 -8.80 1.14
C ALA A 58 -15.64 -10.16 0.73
N HIS A 59 -15.08 -10.26 -0.49
CA HIS A 59 -14.35 -11.46 -0.94
C HIS A 59 -13.09 -11.72 -0.11
N ALA A 60 -12.29 -10.70 0.19
CA ALA A 60 -11.09 -10.84 1.02
C ALA A 60 -11.42 -11.29 2.46
N ARG A 61 -12.54 -10.84 3.03
CA ARG A 61 -13.06 -11.33 4.32
C ARG A 61 -13.47 -12.79 4.25
N ALA A 62 -14.07 -13.25 3.13
CA ALA A 62 -14.37 -14.66 2.92
C ALA A 62 -13.09 -15.50 2.89
N VAL A 63 -12.03 -15.04 2.18
CA VAL A 63 -10.70 -15.67 2.19
C VAL A 63 -10.17 -15.81 3.63
N LYS A 64 -10.19 -14.74 4.39
CA LYS A 64 -9.74 -14.73 5.79
C LYS A 64 -10.55 -15.71 6.67
N ASN A 65 -11.86 -15.76 6.50
CA ASN A 65 -12.72 -16.65 7.27
C ASN A 65 -12.43 -18.13 6.98
N ARG A 66 -12.12 -18.45 5.73
CA ARG A 66 -11.80 -19.81 5.26
C ARG A 66 -10.37 -20.24 5.59
N ALA A 67 -9.41 -19.31 5.53
CA ALA A 67 -7.98 -19.60 5.57
C ALA A 67 -7.19 -18.68 6.53
N GLY A 68 -7.80 -18.17 7.60
CA GLY A 68 -7.20 -17.14 8.45
C GLY A 68 -5.96 -17.55 9.26
N ARG A 69 -5.48 -18.80 9.12
CA ARG A 69 -4.18 -19.27 9.64
C ARG A 69 -3.09 -19.25 8.56
N VAL A 70 -3.44 -18.98 7.31
CA VAL A 70 -2.53 -18.88 6.18
C VAL A 70 -2.13 -17.41 6.02
N GLY A 71 -0.84 -17.12 5.90
CA GLY A 71 -0.31 -15.75 5.85
C GLY A 71 -0.92 -14.92 4.75
N ILE A 72 -0.98 -15.48 3.51
CA ILE A 72 -1.55 -14.79 2.35
C ILE A 72 -3.02 -14.39 2.53
N ALA A 73 -3.81 -15.16 3.27
CA ALA A 73 -5.22 -14.83 3.51
C ALA A 73 -5.38 -13.57 4.39
N ARG A 74 -4.47 -13.39 5.34
CA ARG A 74 -4.41 -12.19 6.16
C ARG A 74 -3.85 -11.00 5.40
N GLU A 75 -2.81 -11.25 4.62
CA GLU A 75 -2.16 -10.23 3.80
C GLU A 75 -3.13 -9.66 2.76
N LEU A 76 -3.80 -10.51 1.99
CA LEU A 76 -4.82 -10.09 1.04
C LEU A 76 -5.92 -9.26 1.71
N ASN A 77 -6.48 -9.74 2.83
CA ASN A 77 -7.52 -8.98 3.53
C ASN A 77 -6.98 -7.61 4.00
N GLY A 78 -5.74 -7.55 4.45
CA GLY A 78 -5.11 -6.30 4.88
C GLY A 78 -4.92 -5.32 3.73
N VAL A 79 -4.43 -5.80 2.57
CA VAL A 79 -4.23 -4.97 1.37
C VAL A 79 -5.57 -4.47 0.83
N VAL A 80 -6.55 -5.35 0.65
CA VAL A 80 -7.88 -4.95 0.14
C VAL A 80 -8.61 -4.02 1.11
N ALA A 81 -8.48 -4.24 2.42
CA ALA A 81 -9.03 -3.32 3.42
C ALA A 81 -8.37 -1.93 3.35
N TYR A 82 -7.05 -1.87 3.03
CA TYR A 82 -6.35 -0.61 2.79
C TYR A 82 -6.95 0.13 1.59
N HIS A 83 -7.13 -0.51 0.44
CA HIS A 83 -7.76 0.09 -0.75
C HIS A 83 -9.21 0.52 -0.49
N ALA A 84 -9.93 -0.19 0.36
CA ALA A 84 -11.29 0.17 0.78
C ALA A 84 -11.35 1.29 1.85
N GLY A 85 -10.21 1.84 2.29
CA GLY A 85 -10.15 2.87 3.33
C GLY A 85 -10.43 2.36 4.77
N GLU A 86 -10.52 1.04 4.95
CA GLU A 86 -10.76 0.40 6.24
C GLU A 86 -9.45 0.24 7.04
N TRP A 87 -8.78 1.37 7.32
CA TRP A 87 -7.44 1.44 7.90
C TRP A 87 -7.24 0.61 9.15
N LYS A 88 -8.28 0.54 10.00
CA LYS A 88 -8.21 -0.23 11.26
C LYS A 88 -8.15 -1.74 10.99
N GLU A 89 -8.98 -2.24 10.06
CA GLU A 89 -8.98 -3.65 9.65
C GLU A 89 -7.67 -3.96 8.91
N ALA A 90 -7.29 -3.13 7.95
CA ALA A 90 -6.04 -3.27 7.21
C ALA A 90 -4.85 -3.47 8.14
N LEU A 91 -4.65 -2.54 9.07
CA LEU A 91 -3.54 -2.59 10.02
C LEU A 91 -3.57 -3.84 10.91
N ALA A 92 -4.75 -4.29 11.35
CA ALA A 92 -4.89 -5.49 12.17
C ALA A 92 -4.50 -6.76 11.41
N GLU A 93 -4.93 -6.86 10.15
CA GLU A 93 -4.68 -8.03 9.31
C GLU A 93 -3.23 -8.06 8.79
N LEU A 94 -2.66 -6.93 8.40
CA LEU A 94 -1.25 -6.82 8.01
C LEU A 94 -0.31 -7.20 9.17
N ARG A 95 -0.62 -6.78 10.39
CA ARG A 95 0.12 -7.20 11.60
C ARG A 95 -0.03 -8.70 11.86
N ALA A 96 -1.19 -9.27 11.58
CA ALA A 96 -1.42 -10.71 11.74
C ALA A 96 -0.66 -11.50 10.67
N ALA A 97 -0.66 -11.05 9.40
CA ALA A 97 0.12 -11.62 8.32
C ALA A 97 1.62 -11.64 8.67
N ARG A 98 2.17 -10.51 9.11
CA ARG A 98 3.57 -10.40 9.52
C ARG A 98 3.94 -11.37 10.65
N ARG A 99 3.06 -11.58 11.63
CA ARG A 99 3.32 -12.57 12.70
C ARG A 99 3.36 -14.00 12.19
N ILE A 100 2.66 -14.30 11.11
CA ILE A 100 2.64 -15.66 10.51
C ILE A 100 3.86 -15.87 9.62
N SER A 101 4.15 -14.89 8.74
CA SER A 101 5.16 -15.03 7.67
C SER A 101 6.55 -14.57 8.10
N GLY A 102 6.66 -13.75 9.14
CA GLY A 102 7.94 -13.13 9.57
C GLY A 102 8.33 -11.95 8.65
N GLY A 103 9.54 -11.41 8.88
CA GLY A 103 10.12 -10.33 8.10
C GLY A 103 9.42 -8.96 8.27
N PRO A 104 9.77 -7.96 7.43
CA PRO A 104 9.19 -6.64 7.51
C PRO A 104 7.71 -6.61 7.10
N GLY A 105 7.26 -7.59 6.30
CA GLY A 105 5.92 -7.62 5.73
C GLY A 105 5.62 -6.36 4.91
N LEU A 106 4.35 -5.97 4.88
CA LEU A 106 3.90 -4.75 4.21
C LEU A 106 4.01 -3.53 5.16
N LEU A 107 5.23 -3.22 5.62
CA LEU A 107 5.50 -2.17 6.60
C LEU A 107 5.06 -0.79 6.10
N VAL A 108 5.19 -0.51 4.81
CA VAL A 108 4.77 0.73 4.16
C VAL A 108 3.28 0.95 4.35
N LEU A 109 2.45 -0.04 3.98
CA LEU A 109 1.00 0.02 4.14
C LEU A 109 0.58 0.13 5.61
N MET A 110 1.31 -0.54 6.51
CA MET A 110 1.06 -0.42 7.96
C MET A 110 1.32 0.99 8.48
N ALA A 111 2.38 1.64 8.00
CA ALA A 111 2.70 3.02 8.35
C ALA A 111 1.65 3.99 7.80
N ASP A 112 1.21 3.80 6.56
CA ASP A 112 0.19 4.65 5.96
C ASP A 112 -1.19 4.44 6.61
N CYS A 113 -1.55 3.21 7.00
CA CYS A 113 -2.73 2.95 7.83
C CYS A 113 -2.70 3.73 9.16
N GLU A 114 -1.55 3.79 9.85
CA GLU A 114 -1.44 4.58 11.08
C GLU A 114 -1.66 6.06 10.80
N ARG A 115 -1.15 6.57 9.67
CA ARG A 115 -1.37 7.95 9.22
C ARG A 115 -2.85 8.18 8.92
N GLY A 116 -3.51 7.30 8.16
CA GLY A 116 -4.94 7.35 7.85
C GLY A 116 -5.85 7.30 9.09
N LEU A 117 -5.37 6.67 10.18
CA LEU A 117 -6.03 6.65 11.49
C LEU A 117 -5.78 7.92 12.33
N GLY A 118 -5.11 8.95 11.78
CA GLY A 118 -4.77 10.16 12.49
C GLY A 118 -3.68 9.96 13.56
N ARG A 119 -2.75 9.03 13.32
CA ARG A 119 -1.65 8.67 14.23
C ARG A 119 -0.28 8.82 13.55
N PRO A 120 0.04 10.00 13.01
CA PRO A 120 1.26 10.22 12.24
C PRO A 120 2.55 9.91 13.03
N GLU A 121 2.55 10.07 14.36
CA GLU A 121 3.70 9.70 15.18
C GLU A 121 4.01 8.21 15.09
N LYS A 122 2.98 7.35 15.02
CA LYS A 122 3.16 5.90 14.88
C LYS A 122 3.67 5.51 13.50
N ALA A 123 3.27 6.23 12.44
CA ALA A 123 3.85 6.05 11.11
C ALA A 123 5.37 6.36 11.13
N ILE A 124 5.76 7.45 11.78
CA ILE A 124 7.17 7.82 11.96
C ILE A 124 7.94 6.77 12.79
N GLU A 125 7.31 6.21 13.84
CA GLU A 125 7.91 5.13 14.64
C GLU A 125 8.16 3.88 13.80
N LEU A 126 7.21 3.46 12.95
CA LEU A 126 7.37 2.35 12.01
C LEU A 126 8.52 2.60 11.03
N GLY A 127 8.66 3.82 10.51
CA GLY A 127 9.78 4.20 9.66
C GLY A 127 11.15 4.16 10.33
N ARG A 128 11.20 4.09 11.68
CA ARG A 128 12.44 3.96 12.47
C ARG A 128 12.65 2.57 13.02
N SER A 129 11.72 1.67 12.77
CA SER A 129 11.79 0.31 13.30
C SER A 129 12.98 -0.48 12.72
N PRO A 130 13.47 -1.52 13.39
CA PRO A 130 14.52 -2.39 12.86
C PRO A 130 14.12 -3.00 11.50
N GLU A 131 12.86 -3.35 11.33
CA GLU A 131 12.31 -3.97 10.13
C GLU A 131 12.37 -3.04 8.90
N ALA A 132 12.33 -1.72 9.10
CA ALA A 132 12.51 -0.75 8.01
C ALA A 132 13.88 -0.87 7.32
N LYS A 133 14.88 -1.43 8.02
CA LYS A 133 16.23 -1.66 7.47
C LYS A 133 16.30 -2.92 6.60
N GLU A 134 15.32 -3.81 6.72
CA GLU A 134 15.23 -5.05 5.95
C GLU A 134 14.51 -4.86 4.61
N LEU A 135 13.88 -3.69 4.40
CA LEU A 135 13.22 -3.34 3.15
C LEU A 135 14.23 -3.20 2.01
N ASP A 136 13.82 -3.57 0.80
CA ASP A 136 14.54 -3.23 -0.40
C ASP A 136 14.52 -1.71 -0.68
N GLU A 137 15.21 -1.28 -1.70
CA GLU A 137 15.37 0.15 -2.02
C GLU A 137 14.02 0.81 -2.34
N GLU A 138 13.19 0.14 -3.14
CA GLU A 138 11.89 0.65 -3.56
C GLU A 138 10.95 0.82 -2.37
N ALA A 139 10.81 -0.19 -1.53
CA ALA A 139 9.99 -0.12 -0.33
C ALA A 139 10.52 0.90 0.70
N ARG A 140 11.84 1.14 0.76
CA ARG A 140 12.40 2.20 1.59
C ARG A 140 12.05 3.60 1.10
N ILE A 141 12.01 3.81 -0.23
CA ILE A 141 11.55 5.06 -0.83
C ILE A 141 10.08 5.29 -0.48
N GLU A 142 9.23 4.30 -0.69
CA GLU A 142 7.81 4.39 -0.37
C GLU A 142 7.57 4.65 1.12
N LEU A 143 8.31 3.99 2.01
CA LEU A 143 8.21 4.24 3.44
C LEU A 143 8.67 5.67 3.80
N ALA A 144 9.71 6.20 3.14
CA ALA A 144 10.16 7.56 3.34
C ALA A 144 9.11 8.60 2.90
N ILE A 145 8.38 8.32 1.80
CA ILE A 145 7.26 9.15 1.33
C ILE A 145 6.15 9.18 2.40
N VAL A 146 5.73 8.03 2.91
CA VAL A 146 4.72 7.95 3.97
C VAL A 146 5.16 8.68 5.24
N VAL A 147 6.42 8.50 5.66
CA VAL A 147 6.99 9.18 6.84
C VAL A 147 7.08 10.69 6.64
N ALA A 148 7.42 11.15 5.43
CA ALA A 148 7.44 12.58 5.11
C ALA A 148 6.02 13.16 5.17
N GLY A 149 5.02 12.47 4.60
CA GLY A 149 3.62 12.86 4.73
C GLY A 149 3.17 12.95 6.19
N ALA A 150 3.50 11.94 7.02
CA ALA A 150 3.21 11.96 8.44
C ALA A 150 3.85 13.14 9.18
N ARG A 151 5.05 13.57 8.77
CA ARG A 151 5.71 14.76 9.30
C ARG A 151 5.01 16.06 8.88
N LEU A 152 4.54 16.13 7.62
CA LEU A 152 3.74 17.26 7.15
C LEU A 152 2.43 17.36 7.92
N ASP A 153 1.74 16.24 8.19
CA ASP A 153 0.52 16.20 9.01
C ASP A 153 0.75 16.78 10.42
N LEU A 154 1.97 16.66 10.96
CA LEU A 154 2.40 17.24 12.24
C LEU A 154 2.97 18.67 12.11
N GLY A 155 2.98 19.27 10.91
CA GLY A 155 3.58 20.59 10.67
C GLY A 155 5.11 20.60 10.71
N GLN A 156 5.78 19.44 10.70
CA GLN A 156 7.24 19.29 10.76
C GLN A 156 7.87 19.39 9.35
N LYS A 157 7.66 20.51 8.69
CA LYS A 157 7.97 20.73 7.26
C LYS A 157 9.44 20.46 6.90
N GLU A 158 10.37 21.02 7.66
CA GLU A 158 11.82 20.84 7.44
C GLU A 158 12.23 19.36 7.64
N SER A 159 11.63 18.70 8.63
CA SER A 159 11.90 17.29 8.88
C SER A 159 11.35 16.38 7.78
N ALA A 160 10.22 16.73 7.16
CA ALA A 160 9.68 16.03 6.00
C ALA A 160 10.64 16.12 4.82
N LEU A 161 11.11 17.34 4.50
CA LEU A 161 12.05 17.58 3.43
C LEU A 161 13.34 16.77 3.62
N VAL A 162 13.96 16.85 4.80
CA VAL A 162 15.19 16.08 5.13
C VAL A 162 14.95 14.56 5.02
N THR A 163 13.74 14.10 5.31
CA THR A 163 13.41 12.66 5.18
C THR A 163 13.52 12.19 3.73
N LEU A 164 13.02 12.99 2.79
CA LEU A 164 13.06 12.68 1.36
C LEU A 164 14.45 12.93 0.76
N GLU A 165 15.17 13.97 1.18
CA GLU A 165 16.54 14.23 0.74
C GLU A 165 17.49 13.04 1.01
N ARG A 166 17.27 12.31 2.10
CA ARG A 166 18.05 11.10 2.42
C ARG A 166 17.85 9.97 1.42
N MET A 167 16.76 9.97 0.66
CA MET A 167 16.50 9.02 -0.43
C MET A 167 17.18 9.42 -1.73
N GLN A 168 17.91 10.56 -1.73
CA GLN A 168 18.69 11.07 -2.86
C GLN A 168 17.84 11.19 -4.14
N PRO A 169 16.75 12.00 -4.12
CA PRO A 169 15.94 12.23 -5.31
C PRO A 169 16.81 12.72 -6.46
N SER A 170 16.56 12.25 -7.67
CA SER A 170 17.32 12.60 -8.87
C SER A 170 16.40 12.93 -10.03
N LEU A 171 16.73 13.98 -10.77
CA LEU A 171 16.01 14.37 -11.98
C LEU A 171 16.33 13.44 -13.20
N ASP A 172 17.29 12.54 -13.04
CA ASP A 172 17.64 11.53 -14.05
C ASP A 172 16.88 10.21 -13.86
N GLY A 173 16.12 10.07 -12.76
CA GLY A 173 15.39 8.85 -12.42
C GLY A 173 14.13 8.69 -13.28
N ALA A 174 13.97 7.52 -13.94
CA ALA A 174 12.82 7.23 -14.81
C ALA A 174 11.91 6.11 -14.30
N SER A 175 12.13 5.59 -13.09
CA SER A 175 11.27 4.56 -12.50
C SER A 175 10.03 5.19 -11.83
N LEU A 176 8.98 4.38 -11.65
CA LEU A 176 7.77 4.80 -10.93
C LEU A 176 8.11 5.28 -9.51
N SER A 177 8.97 4.57 -8.78
CA SER A 177 9.41 4.97 -7.45
C SER A 177 10.17 6.30 -7.47
N SER A 178 10.96 6.57 -8.52
CA SER A 178 11.63 7.86 -8.71
C SER A 178 10.64 8.99 -8.97
N ALA A 179 9.63 8.76 -9.81
CA ALA A 179 8.56 9.73 -10.06
C ALA A 179 7.80 10.06 -8.77
N ARG A 180 7.41 9.04 -7.99
CA ARG A 180 6.72 9.22 -6.70
C ARG A 180 7.59 9.94 -5.66
N LEU A 181 8.88 9.63 -5.60
CA LEU A 181 9.82 10.35 -4.73
C LEU A 181 9.94 11.81 -5.14
N SER A 182 10.08 12.10 -6.43
CA SER A 182 10.16 13.46 -6.97
C SER A 182 8.90 14.27 -6.67
N TYR A 183 7.72 13.66 -6.83
CA TYR A 183 6.46 14.28 -6.49
C TYR A 183 6.39 14.64 -4.99
N ALA A 184 6.65 13.68 -4.12
CA ALA A 184 6.63 13.92 -2.67
C ALA A 184 7.68 14.96 -2.24
N TYR A 185 8.83 14.99 -2.91
CA TYR A 185 9.88 15.97 -2.67
C TYR A 185 9.44 17.38 -3.10
N ALA A 186 8.77 17.52 -4.26
CA ALA A 186 8.19 18.77 -4.70
C ALA A 186 7.15 19.32 -3.69
N ASP A 187 6.27 18.47 -3.20
CA ASP A 187 5.30 18.84 -2.15
C ASP A 187 5.98 19.32 -0.86
N ALA A 188 7.03 18.63 -0.43
CA ALA A 188 7.78 19.04 0.75
C ALA A 188 8.52 20.36 0.54
N LEU A 189 9.02 20.64 -0.68
CA LEU A 189 9.61 21.92 -1.04
C LEU A 189 8.59 23.06 -0.97
N ILE A 190 7.37 22.87 -1.54
CA ILE A 190 6.29 23.85 -1.43
C ILE A 190 5.94 24.13 0.03
N ALA A 191 5.79 23.09 0.84
CA ALA A 191 5.48 23.24 2.26
C ALA A 191 6.54 24.08 3.00
N ASN A 192 7.79 24.09 2.51
CA ASN A 192 8.92 24.88 3.02
C ASN A 192 9.11 26.24 2.31
N GLY A 193 8.20 26.63 1.38
CA GLY A 193 8.26 27.90 0.66
C GLY A 193 9.29 27.95 -0.48
N ARG A 194 9.82 26.78 -0.90
CA ARG A 194 10.82 26.63 -1.98
C ARG A 194 10.14 26.33 -3.33
N THR A 195 9.20 27.20 -3.73
CA THR A 195 8.30 26.98 -4.86
C THR A 195 9.04 26.84 -6.20
N GLU A 196 10.07 27.66 -6.45
CA GLU A 196 10.83 27.58 -7.72
C GLU A 196 11.61 26.25 -7.86
N GLU A 197 12.07 25.71 -6.75
CA GLU A 197 12.73 24.41 -6.79
C GLU A 197 11.71 23.29 -6.99
N ALA A 198 10.54 23.39 -6.35
CA ALA A 198 9.46 22.42 -6.51
C ALA A 198 9.00 22.31 -7.98
N ARG A 199 8.98 23.45 -8.72
CA ARG A 199 8.64 23.47 -10.15
C ARG A 199 9.45 22.46 -10.96
N GLN A 200 10.78 22.46 -10.78
CA GLN A 200 11.67 21.55 -11.50
C GLN A 200 11.36 20.06 -11.24
N TRP A 201 10.96 19.76 -10.00
CA TRP A 201 10.60 18.39 -9.63
C TRP A 201 9.25 17.98 -10.20
N PHE A 202 8.25 18.86 -10.25
CA PHE A 202 7.00 18.55 -10.94
C PHE A 202 7.19 18.44 -12.47
N GLU A 203 8.05 19.27 -13.09
CA GLU A 203 8.43 19.12 -14.50
C GLU A 203 9.05 17.75 -14.76
N HIS A 204 9.92 17.28 -13.86
CA HIS A 204 10.49 15.94 -13.93
C HIS A 204 9.40 14.87 -13.84
N VAL A 205 8.49 14.96 -12.86
CA VAL A 205 7.39 13.99 -12.72
C VAL A 205 6.56 13.94 -14.01
N VAL A 206 6.12 15.07 -14.53
CA VAL A 206 5.35 15.14 -15.80
C VAL A 206 6.10 14.48 -16.96
N SER A 207 7.43 14.56 -16.99
CA SER A 207 8.23 13.97 -18.07
C SER A 207 8.33 12.45 -18.01
N VAL A 208 8.15 11.83 -16.82
CA VAL A 208 8.35 10.39 -16.59
C VAL A 208 7.07 9.64 -16.21
N ASP A 209 6.02 10.33 -15.79
CA ASP A 209 4.70 9.77 -15.45
C ASP A 209 3.83 9.63 -16.71
N ILE A 210 4.23 8.70 -17.59
CA ILE A 210 3.60 8.50 -18.90
C ILE A 210 2.12 8.10 -18.78
N ASP A 211 1.77 7.39 -17.72
CA ASP A 211 0.42 6.87 -17.47
C ASP A 211 -0.47 7.88 -16.72
N GLU A 212 0.03 9.11 -16.49
CA GLU A 212 -0.70 10.20 -15.79
C GLU A 212 -1.27 9.73 -14.44
N THR A 213 -0.47 8.98 -13.67
CA THR A 213 -0.86 8.41 -12.38
C THR A 213 -0.90 9.45 -11.25
N THR A 214 -0.32 10.63 -11.50
CA THR A 214 -0.28 11.76 -10.56
C THR A 214 -0.94 13.01 -11.15
N ASP A 215 -1.31 13.97 -10.30
CA ASP A 215 -1.78 15.30 -10.69
C ASP A 215 -0.64 16.31 -10.89
N ALA A 216 0.58 15.85 -11.16
CA ALA A 216 1.77 16.69 -11.26
C ALA A 216 1.64 17.81 -12.30
N ALA A 217 0.95 17.56 -13.43
CA ALA A 217 0.71 18.55 -14.47
C ALA A 217 -0.20 19.68 -13.96
N GLU A 218 -1.25 19.36 -13.20
CA GLU A 218 -2.15 20.34 -12.59
C GLU A 218 -1.40 21.16 -11.53
N ARG A 219 -0.64 20.50 -10.68
CA ARG A 219 0.18 21.13 -9.64
C ARG A 219 1.22 22.08 -10.25
N LEU A 220 1.85 21.68 -11.36
CA LEU A 220 2.79 22.52 -12.09
C LEU A 220 2.09 23.78 -12.68
N ALA A 221 0.88 23.63 -13.20
CA ALA A 221 0.11 24.75 -13.72
C ALA A 221 -0.28 25.77 -12.63
N GLU A 222 -0.57 25.32 -11.41
CA GLU A 222 -0.86 26.17 -10.24
C GLU A 222 0.34 27.02 -9.79
N LEU A 223 1.57 26.61 -10.12
CA LEU A 223 2.78 27.34 -9.78
C LEU A 223 3.17 28.43 -10.80
N ASN A 224 2.41 28.57 -11.89
CA ASN A 224 2.58 29.61 -12.91
C ASN A 224 1.67 30.79 -12.59
#